data_1e7aa06cef41020d33b45aa4aa0dedea
#
_entry.id   1e7aa06cef41020d33b45aa4aa0dedea
#
_cell.length_a   1.000
_cell.length_b   1.000
_cell.length_c   1.000
_cell.angle_alpha   90.00
_cell.angle_beta   90.00
_cell.angle_gamma   90.00
#
_symmetry.space_group_name_H-M   'P 1'
#
loop_
_entity.id
_entity.type
_entity.pdbx_description
1 polymer ?
#
loop_
_entity_poly.entity_id
_entity_poly.type
_entity_poly.pdbx_seq_one_letter_code
_entity_poly.pdbx_strand_id
1 'polypeptide(L)'
;MTTEASDSINANRRAEIAAWKAVLARFQKPNFWRASWQIVNTIGSYAVLWYLMYLSLAVSWWITLPLAALAGGLLVRTFIIFHDCGHGSFFKSRLANDIWGFISGMLTFTPYYHWRWEHAIHHGTAGDLDRRGVGDVWTLTVQEYLESSRWKRFAYRLARNPVVLFVIAPLALFVVRQRFPSLRANRRERHSVWWMNLAILGMAAAMSAIFGIVPYLVIQLTAVLVAGSTGVWLFYVQHQFEDVYWERGEDWDYTAAALKGSSFYKLPRILQWFSGNIGFHHIHHLSPRIPNYNLQKCHQSDPMFQGVKPVTLLASLKSFTFRLWDESSRKLVGFSHLKNVRKKRDLGPKDEASDGAGRPAQRGAEEVDKEACCRNPR
;
A
#
# COMPACT_ATOMS: atom_id res chain seq x y z
N MET A 1 34.26 -19.20 -1.51
CA MET A 1 34.21 -18.10 -2.46
C MET A 1 35.28 -17.10 -2.06
N THR A 2 36.19 -16.75 -2.94
CA THR A 2 37.31 -15.84 -2.62
C THR A 2 36.77 -14.42 -2.41
N THR A 3 37.40 -13.62 -1.56
CA THR A 3 37.07 -12.21 -1.28
C THR A 3 36.97 -11.38 -2.56
N GLU A 4 37.81 -11.61 -3.55
CA GLU A 4 37.77 -10.92 -4.87
C GLU A 4 36.47 -11.17 -5.67
N ALA A 5 35.89 -12.38 -5.62
CA ALA A 5 34.63 -12.68 -6.28
C ALA A 5 33.44 -11.95 -5.58
N SER A 6 33.48 -11.85 -4.26
CA SER A 6 32.48 -11.09 -3.49
C SER A 6 32.58 -9.60 -3.77
N ASP A 7 33.78 -9.04 -3.86
CA ASP A 7 34.01 -7.62 -4.13
C ASP A 7 33.61 -7.24 -5.55
N SER A 8 33.86 -8.08 -6.56
CA SER A 8 33.43 -7.86 -7.94
C SER A 8 31.90 -7.88 -8.10
N ILE A 9 31.20 -8.81 -7.41
CA ILE A 9 29.73 -8.89 -7.38
C ILE A 9 29.14 -7.64 -6.73
N ASN A 10 29.73 -7.18 -5.64
CA ASN A 10 29.30 -5.98 -4.93
C ASN A 10 29.53 -4.69 -5.76
N ALA A 11 30.64 -4.61 -6.49
CA ALA A 11 30.95 -3.50 -7.39
C ALA A 11 29.95 -3.43 -8.55
N ASN A 12 29.68 -4.57 -9.22
CA ASN A 12 28.69 -4.65 -10.29
C ASN A 12 27.28 -4.27 -9.82
N ARG A 13 26.87 -4.76 -8.64
CA ARG A 13 25.56 -4.40 -8.03
C ARG A 13 25.48 -2.89 -7.74
N ARG A 14 26.55 -2.27 -7.24
CA ARG A 14 26.61 -0.81 -6.99
C ARG A 14 26.49 -0.01 -8.27
N ALA A 15 27.19 -0.43 -9.34
CA ALA A 15 27.14 0.21 -10.65
C ALA A 15 25.73 0.12 -11.27
N GLU A 16 25.09 -1.04 -11.20
CA GLU A 16 23.72 -1.26 -11.64
C GLU A 16 22.74 -0.35 -10.88
N ILE A 17 22.84 -0.31 -9.53
CA ILE A 17 22.05 0.58 -8.69
C ILE A 17 22.26 2.06 -9.07
N ALA A 18 23.47 2.49 -9.35
CA ALA A 18 23.76 3.85 -9.77
C ALA A 18 23.13 4.18 -11.15
N ALA A 19 23.17 3.23 -12.08
CA ALA A 19 22.61 3.39 -13.41
C ALA A 19 21.09 3.60 -13.38
N TRP A 20 20.33 2.72 -12.69
CA TRP A 20 18.89 2.89 -12.62
C TRP A 20 18.47 4.11 -11.79
N LYS A 21 19.23 4.50 -10.75
CA LYS A 21 18.99 5.76 -10.00
C LYS A 21 19.11 6.98 -10.92
N ALA A 22 20.08 6.99 -11.84
CA ALA A 22 20.23 8.06 -12.83
C ALA A 22 19.03 8.13 -13.79
N VAL A 23 18.48 6.99 -14.20
CA VAL A 23 17.26 6.93 -15.02
C VAL A 23 16.08 7.50 -14.25
N LEU A 24 15.82 7.03 -13.00
CA LEU A 24 14.72 7.50 -12.16
C LEU A 24 14.76 9.00 -11.92
N ALA A 25 15.96 9.59 -11.71
CA ALA A 25 16.14 11.01 -11.43
C ALA A 25 15.57 11.93 -12.54
N ARG A 26 15.54 11.46 -13.80
CA ARG A 26 14.96 12.20 -14.93
C ARG A 26 13.46 12.41 -14.77
N PHE A 27 12.76 11.49 -14.10
CA PHE A 27 11.30 11.50 -13.92
C PHE A 27 10.84 12.13 -12.59
N GLN A 28 11.76 12.41 -11.67
CA GLN A 28 11.47 13.01 -10.36
C GLN A 28 11.18 14.53 -10.43
N LYS A 29 11.27 15.14 -11.60
CA LYS A 29 11.05 16.59 -11.75
C LYS A 29 9.55 16.89 -11.91
N PRO A 30 8.92 17.60 -10.93
CA PRO A 30 7.53 18.01 -11.05
C PRO A 30 7.33 19.01 -12.17
N ASN A 31 6.19 18.93 -12.85
CA ASN A 31 5.76 19.87 -13.88
C ASN A 31 4.51 20.61 -13.42
N PHE A 32 4.62 21.94 -13.30
CA PHE A 32 3.54 22.80 -12.80
C PHE A 32 2.26 22.66 -13.62
N TRP A 33 2.36 22.71 -14.95
CA TRP A 33 1.18 22.66 -15.83
C TRP A 33 0.45 21.32 -15.79
N ARG A 34 1.19 20.22 -15.73
CA ARG A 34 0.62 18.87 -15.61
C ARG A 34 -0.06 18.66 -14.25
N ALA A 35 0.57 19.14 -13.19
CA ALA A 35 0.00 19.10 -11.84
C ALA A 35 -1.27 19.94 -11.75
N SER A 36 -1.23 21.21 -12.21
CA SER A 36 -2.39 22.11 -12.22
C SER A 36 -3.53 21.58 -13.08
N TRP A 37 -3.22 21.06 -14.27
CA TRP A 37 -4.23 20.44 -15.13
C TRP A 37 -4.87 19.22 -14.47
N GLN A 38 -4.09 18.39 -13.77
CA GLN A 38 -4.62 17.25 -13.02
C GLN A 38 -5.57 17.69 -11.90
N ILE A 39 -5.27 18.76 -11.19
CA ILE A 39 -6.18 19.33 -10.18
C ILE A 39 -7.48 19.79 -10.85
N VAL A 40 -7.41 20.60 -11.92
CA VAL A 40 -8.58 21.15 -12.61
C VAL A 40 -9.47 20.02 -13.14
N ASN A 41 -8.91 19.05 -13.87
CA ASN A 41 -9.70 17.96 -14.43
C ASN A 41 -10.16 16.90 -13.42
N THR A 42 -9.68 16.95 -12.16
CA THR A 42 -10.11 16.04 -11.10
C THR A 42 -11.06 16.73 -10.14
N ILE A 43 -10.59 17.77 -9.44
CA ILE A 43 -11.39 18.48 -8.43
C ILE A 43 -12.46 19.33 -9.08
N GLY A 44 -12.18 19.96 -10.22
CA GLY A 44 -13.18 20.68 -11.01
C GLY A 44 -14.30 19.77 -11.49
N SER A 45 -13.95 18.60 -12.06
CA SER A 45 -14.95 17.60 -12.46
C SER A 45 -15.74 17.06 -11.27
N TYR A 46 -15.12 16.89 -10.10
CA TYR A 46 -15.80 16.51 -8.87
C TYR A 46 -16.82 17.57 -8.43
N ALA A 47 -16.47 18.85 -8.49
CA ALA A 47 -17.39 19.94 -8.20
C ALA A 47 -18.58 20.00 -9.20
N VAL A 48 -18.30 19.81 -10.50
CA VAL A 48 -19.37 19.70 -11.53
C VAL A 48 -20.28 18.51 -11.25
N LEU A 49 -19.76 17.36 -10.86
CA LEU A 49 -20.58 16.21 -10.48
C LEU A 49 -21.45 16.50 -9.26
N TRP A 50 -20.94 17.22 -8.26
CA TRP A 50 -21.76 17.65 -7.11
C TRP A 50 -22.94 18.49 -7.56
N TYR A 51 -22.72 19.44 -8.46
CA TYR A 51 -23.80 20.25 -9.03
C TYR A 51 -24.83 19.42 -9.82
N LEU A 52 -24.35 18.47 -10.65
CA LEU A 52 -25.23 17.57 -11.40
C LEU A 52 -26.02 16.64 -10.47
N MET A 53 -25.41 16.13 -9.40
CA MET A 53 -26.11 15.34 -8.39
C MET A 53 -27.18 16.16 -7.66
N TYR A 54 -26.90 17.44 -7.36
CA TYR A 54 -27.88 18.32 -6.78
C TYR A 54 -29.09 18.50 -7.69
N LEU A 55 -28.88 18.78 -8.99
CA LEU A 55 -29.98 18.90 -9.97
C LEU A 55 -30.73 17.55 -10.10
N SER A 56 -30.07 16.44 -10.07
CA SER A 56 -30.67 15.11 -10.22
C SER A 56 -31.54 14.70 -9.02
N LEU A 57 -31.37 15.30 -7.85
CA LEU A 57 -32.23 15.07 -6.69
C LEU A 57 -33.69 15.43 -6.94
N ALA A 58 -33.94 16.47 -7.74
CA ALA A 58 -35.28 16.87 -8.14
C ALA A 58 -35.94 15.90 -9.15
N VAL A 59 -35.13 15.01 -9.76
CA VAL A 59 -35.60 14.08 -10.79
C VAL A 59 -35.72 12.66 -10.21
N SER A 60 -34.59 12.06 -9.75
CA SER A 60 -34.59 10.70 -9.21
C SER A 60 -33.29 10.33 -8.54
N TRP A 61 -33.37 9.64 -7.41
CA TRP A 61 -32.23 9.00 -6.74
C TRP A 61 -31.52 7.97 -7.62
N TRP A 62 -32.22 7.32 -8.57
CA TRP A 62 -31.63 6.38 -9.52
C TRP A 62 -30.64 7.03 -10.49
N ILE A 63 -30.69 8.36 -10.67
CA ILE A 63 -29.70 9.15 -11.40
C ILE A 63 -28.61 9.61 -10.46
N THR A 64 -28.98 10.06 -9.26
CA THR A 64 -28.04 10.60 -8.27
C THR A 64 -27.01 9.59 -7.80
N LEU A 65 -27.41 8.35 -7.49
CA LEU A 65 -26.52 7.32 -6.97
C LEU A 65 -25.43 6.87 -7.96
N PRO A 66 -25.70 6.63 -9.27
CA PRO A 66 -24.64 6.40 -10.26
C PRO A 66 -23.67 7.58 -10.41
N LEU A 67 -24.15 8.81 -10.34
CA LEU A 67 -23.29 10.01 -10.36
C LEU A 67 -22.41 10.05 -9.09
N ALA A 68 -22.96 9.68 -7.92
CA ALA A 68 -22.18 9.57 -6.68
C ALA A 68 -21.11 8.47 -6.75
N ALA A 69 -21.40 7.36 -7.41
CA ALA A 69 -20.40 6.32 -7.67
C ALA A 69 -19.28 6.83 -8.59
N LEU A 70 -19.62 7.58 -9.63
CA LEU A 70 -18.64 8.23 -10.52
C LEU A 70 -17.80 9.28 -9.75
N ALA A 71 -18.42 10.04 -8.85
CA ALA A 71 -17.73 10.96 -7.95
C ALA A 71 -16.76 10.23 -7.04
N GLY A 72 -17.11 9.01 -6.59
CA GLY A 72 -16.19 8.10 -5.88
C GLY A 72 -14.94 7.77 -6.70
N GLY A 73 -15.07 7.52 -8.01
CA GLY A 73 -13.92 7.35 -8.91
C GLY A 73 -13.02 8.59 -8.96
N LEU A 74 -13.60 9.81 -9.00
CA LEU A 74 -12.83 11.06 -8.92
C LEU A 74 -12.17 11.26 -7.54
N LEU A 75 -12.79 10.79 -6.46
CA LEU A 75 -12.15 10.79 -5.12
C LEU A 75 -10.96 9.85 -5.07
N VAL A 76 -10.96 8.70 -5.76
CA VAL A 76 -9.74 7.87 -5.91
C VAL A 76 -8.63 8.70 -6.54
N ARG A 77 -8.90 9.38 -7.63
CA ARG A 77 -7.91 10.22 -8.31
C ARG A 77 -7.47 11.42 -7.47
N THR A 78 -8.39 12.00 -6.69
CA THR A 78 -8.07 13.04 -5.69
C THR A 78 -7.14 12.51 -4.61
N PHE A 79 -7.35 11.26 -4.17
CA PHE A 79 -6.44 10.61 -3.23
C PHE A 79 -5.03 10.42 -3.81
N ILE A 80 -4.88 10.19 -5.11
CA ILE A 80 -3.53 10.12 -5.72
C ILE A 80 -2.86 11.50 -5.80
N ILE A 81 -3.61 12.58 -5.98
CA ILE A 81 -3.06 13.95 -5.83
C ILE A 81 -2.58 14.17 -4.38
N PHE A 82 -3.41 13.84 -3.40
CA PHE A 82 -3.08 13.87 -1.98
C PHE A 82 -1.80 13.06 -1.66
N HIS A 83 -1.72 11.85 -2.16
CA HIS A 83 -0.62 10.90 -2.00
C HIS A 83 0.70 11.47 -2.52
N ASP A 84 0.73 12.00 -3.74
CA ASP A 84 1.92 12.59 -4.33
C ASP A 84 2.33 13.91 -3.63
N CYS A 85 1.35 14.69 -3.17
CA CYS A 85 1.62 15.83 -2.29
C CYS A 85 2.28 15.36 -0.98
N GLY A 86 1.85 14.24 -0.42
CA GLY A 86 2.46 13.60 0.76
C GLY A 86 3.92 13.22 0.55
N HIS A 87 4.29 12.75 -0.63
CA HIS A 87 5.68 12.48 -1.02
C HIS A 87 6.47 13.74 -1.39
N GLY A 88 5.81 14.91 -1.51
CA GLY A 88 6.43 16.14 -2.00
C GLY A 88 6.82 16.06 -3.48
N SER A 89 6.20 15.18 -4.25
CA SER A 89 6.50 14.91 -5.66
C SER A 89 5.58 15.64 -6.64
N PHE A 90 4.39 16.08 -6.21
CA PHE A 90 3.38 16.62 -7.11
C PHE A 90 3.74 18.00 -7.64
N PHE A 91 4.21 18.91 -6.77
CA PHE A 91 4.73 20.24 -7.11
C PHE A 91 6.19 20.39 -6.66
N LYS A 92 6.93 21.30 -7.30
CA LYS A 92 8.27 21.70 -6.84
C LYS A 92 8.20 22.44 -5.50
N SER A 93 7.17 23.27 -5.27
CA SER A 93 6.94 24.02 -4.04
C SER A 93 6.41 23.11 -2.93
N ARG A 94 7.11 23.12 -1.78
CA ARG A 94 6.66 22.40 -0.58
C ARG A 94 5.33 22.94 -0.07
N LEU A 95 5.17 24.27 -0.07
CA LEU A 95 3.92 24.92 0.35
C LEU A 95 2.75 24.51 -0.55
N ALA A 96 2.95 24.45 -1.87
CA ALA A 96 1.91 23.99 -2.79
C ALA A 96 1.51 22.53 -2.52
N ASN A 97 2.48 21.64 -2.24
CA ASN A 97 2.17 20.27 -1.85
C ASN A 97 1.40 20.21 -0.52
N ASP A 98 1.79 21.02 0.48
CA ASP A 98 1.12 21.02 1.78
C ASP A 98 -0.32 21.56 1.67
N ILE A 99 -0.56 22.62 0.88
CA ILE A 99 -1.91 23.19 0.65
C ILE A 99 -2.80 22.19 -0.10
N TRP A 100 -2.35 21.70 -1.27
CA TRP A 100 -3.15 20.78 -2.07
C TRP A 100 -3.30 19.42 -1.41
N GLY A 101 -2.29 18.97 -0.65
CA GLY A 101 -2.38 17.79 0.19
C GLY A 101 -3.45 17.94 1.27
N PHE A 102 -3.54 19.09 1.94
CA PHE A 102 -4.59 19.35 2.93
C PHE A 102 -5.99 19.40 2.29
N ILE A 103 -6.17 20.13 1.18
CA ILE A 103 -7.45 20.22 0.47
C ILE A 103 -7.89 18.84 -0.03
N SER A 104 -7.03 18.11 -0.70
CA SER A 104 -7.32 16.76 -1.19
C SER A 104 -7.59 15.78 -0.05
N GLY A 105 -6.86 15.93 1.07
CA GLY A 105 -7.09 15.15 2.30
C GLY A 105 -8.44 15.41 2.93
N MET A 106 -8.92 16.67 2.92
CA MET A 106 -10.26 17.03 3.39
C MET A 106 -11.34 16.35 2.54
N LEU A 107 -11.22 16.38 1.21
CA LEU A 107 -12.16 15.74 0.30
C LEU A 107 -12.18 14.22 0.45
N THR A 108 -11.03 13.60 0.76
CA THR A 108 -10.88 12.15 0.91
C THR A 108 -10.88 11.69 2.37
N PHE A 109 -11.24 12.56 3.30
CA PHE A 109 -11.34 12.29 4.75
C PHE A 109 -10.04 11.75 5.37
N THR A 110 -8.89 12.22 4.89
CA THR A 110 -7.57 11.70 5.28
C THR A 110 -6.68 12.81 5.88
N PRO A 111 -6.21 12.69 7.13
CA PRO A 111 -5.33 13.69 7.77
C PRO A 111 -3.94 13.72 7.13
N TYR A 112 -3.54 14.85 6.56
CA TYR A 112 -2.39 14.96 5.67
C TYR A 112 -1.06 14.53 6.30
N TYR A 113 -0.64 15.15 7.41
CA TYR A 113 0.67 14.82 8.00
C TYR A 113 0.68 13.48 8.73
N HIS A 114 -0.46 13.06 9.31
CA HIS A 114 -0.59 11.77 9.97
C HIS A 114 -0.46 10.63 8.95
N TRP A 115 -1.22 10.71 7.85
CA TRP A 115 -1.15 9.72 6.78
C TRP A 115 0.24 9.70 6.11
N ARG A 116 0.83 10.88 5.86
CA ARG A 116 2.19 10.98 5.30
C ARG A 116 3.22 10.26 6.15
N TRP A 117 3.10 10.33 7.46
CA TRP A 117 3.96 9.63 8.40
C TRP A 117 3.75 8.10 8.34
N GLU A 118 2.49 7.61 8.43
CA GLU A 118 2.17 6.18 8.30
C GLU A 118 2.66 5.62 6.95
N HIS A 119 2.44 6.37 5.87
CA HIS A 119 2.81 5.96 4.52
C HIS A 119 4.33 5.95 4.28
N ALA A 120 5.07 6.85 4.93
CA ALA A 120 6.53 6.81 4.89
C ALA A 120 7.10 5.57 5.61
N ILE A 121 6.47 5.13 6.71
CA ILE A 121 6.83 3.87 7.38
C ILE A 121 6.54 2.70 6.43
N HIS A 122 5.35 2.66 5.81
CA HIS A 122 4.99 1.64 4.84
C HIS A 122 6.04 1.51 3.73
N HIS A 123 6.47 2.60 3.10
CA HIS A 123 7.53 2.57 2.08
C HIS A 123 8.87 2.04 2.60
N GLY A 124 9.19 2.32 3.86
CA GLY A 124 10.43 1.87 4.48
C GLY A 124 10.41 0.42 4.99
N THR A 125 9.23 -0.23 5.04
CA THR A 125 9.06 -1.55 5.66
C THR A 125 8.22 -2.51 4.82
N ALA A 126 7.75 -2.11 3.64
CA ALA A 126 6.96 -2.97 2.76
C ALA A 126 7.73 -4.26 2.42
N GLY A 127 7.08 -5.40 2.61
CA GLY A 127 7.71 -6.71 2.38
C GLY A 127 8.65 -7.19 3.49
N ASP A 128 8.78 -6.45 4.62
CA ASP A 128 9.55 -6.86 5.79
C ASP A 128 8.62 -7.50 6.84
N LEU A 129 8.82 -8.79 7.09
CA LEU A 129 8.00 -9.56 8.03
C LEU A 129 8.17 -9.11 9.49
N ASP A 130 9.31 -8.54 9.85
CA ASP A 130 9.61 -8.17 11.23
C ASP A 130 9.19 -6.73 11.56
N ARG A 131 9.09 -5.85 10.56
CA ARG A 131 8.73 -4.43 10.71
C ARG A 131 7.35 -4.05 10.17
N ARG A 132 6.54 -5.03 9.73
CA ARG A 132 5.17 -4.82 9.21
C ARG A 132 4.20 -4.30 10.29
N GLY A 133 3.06 -3.79 9.88
CA GLY A 133 1.92 -3.45 10.77
C GLY A 133 1.58 -1.98 10.89
N VAL A 134 2.31 -1.08 10.20
CA VAL A 134 1.93 0.33 10.07
C VAL A 134 1.72 0.65 8.59
N GLY A 135 0.49 1.01 8.23
CA GLY A 135 0.13 1.30 6.84
C GLY A 135 0.05 0.05 5.94
N ASP A 136 0.10 -1.16 6.49
CA ASP A 136 0.11 -2.42 5.77
C ASP A 136 -1.21 -3.17 5.88
N VAL A 137 -1.43 -4.09 4.93
CA VAL A 137 -2.47 -5.11 5.07
C VAL A 137 -2.05 -6.09 6.17
N TRP A 138 -2.91 -6.28 7.17
CA TRP A 138 -2.63 -7.22 8.24
C TRP A 138 -2.39 -8.64 7.68
N THR A 139 -1.14 -9.06 7.65
CA THR A 139 -0.70 -10.35 7.11
C THR A 139 0.03 -11.13 8.20
N LEU A 140 -0.48 -12.31 8.53
CA LEU A 140 0.17 -13.28 9.42
C LEU A 140 0.89 -14.34 8.58
N THR A 141 2.00 -14.86 9.10
CA THR A 141 2.58 -16.09 8.56
C THR A 141 1.71 -17.30 8.93
N VAL A 142 1.91 -18.41 8.26
CA VAL A 142 1.22 -19.67 8.58
C VAL A 142 1.52 -20.08 10.04
N GLN A 143 2.78 -19.95 10.45
CA GLN A 143 3.23 -20.28 11.81
C GLN A 143 2.57 -19.37 12.85
N GLU A 144 2.63 -18.04 12.67
CA GLU A 144 2.00 -17.07 13.56
C GLU A 144 0.48 -17.30 13.70
N TYR A 145 -0.18 -17.68 12.59
CA TYR A 145 -1.60 -18.00 12.62
C TYR A 145 -1.89 -19.26 13.43
N LEU A 146 -1.09 -20.32 13.28
CA LEU A 146 -1.26 -21.58 14.02
C LEU A 146 -0.99 -21.42 15.52
N GLU A 147 -0.06 -20.54 15.90
CA GLU A 147 0.28 -20.22 17.29
C GLU A 147 -0.69 -19.22 17.94
N SER A 148 -1.47 -18.51 17.13
CA SER A 148 -2.42 -17.50 17.63
C SER A 148 -3.59 -18.13 18.41
N SER A 149 -4.12 -17.38 19.40
CA SER A 149 -5.34 -17.75 20.13
C SER A 149 -6.54 -17.91 19.20
N ARG A 150 -7.57 -18.63 19.64
CA ARG A 150 -8.82 -18.81 18.86
C ARG A 150 -9.47 -17.48 18.51
N TRP A 151 -9.45 -16.51 19.40
CA TRP A 151 -10.00 -15.17 19.17
C TRP A 151 -9.18 -14.38 18.14
N LYS A 152 -7.84 -14.42 18.20
CA LYS A 152 -7.00 -13.77 17.21
C LYS A 152 -7.19 -14.39 15.83
N ARG A 153 -7.31 -15.72 15.73
CA ARG A 153 -7.61 -16.40 14.47
C ARG A 153 -8.99 -16.03 13.91
N PHE A 154 -9.99 -15.92 14.77
CA PHE A 154 -11.33 -15.46 14.37
C PHE A 154 -11.28 -14.01 13.86
N ALA A 155 -10.70 -13.08 14.63
CA ALA A 155 -10.54 -11.67 14.23
C ALA A 155 -9.77 -11.55 12.91
N TYR A 156 -8.70 -12.33 12.74
CA TYR A 156 -7.94 -12.35 11.49
C TYR A 156 -8.78 -12.83 10.30
N ARG A 157 -9.54 -13.92 10.46
CA ARG A 157 -10.44 -14.42 9.40
C ARG A 157 -11.51 -13.38 9.04
N LEU A 158 -12.07 -12.72 10.03
CA LEU A 158 -13.05 -11.66 9.83
C LEU A 158 -12.44 -10.48 9.08
N ALA A 159 -11.28 -9.99 9.51
CA ALA A 159 -10.55 -8.90 8.84
C ALA A 159 -10.16 -9.24 7.39
N ARG A 160 -9.90 -10.52 7.09
CA ARG A 160 -9.54 -11.00 5.74
C ARG A 160 -10.76 -11.45 4.92
N ASN A 161 -11.98 -11.33 5.45
CA ASN A 161 -13.20 -11.57 4.68
C ASN A 161 -13.37 -10.47 3.62
N PRO A 162 -13.65 -10.79 2.35
CA PRO A 162 -13.74 -9.78 1.28
C PRO A 162 -14.78 -8.68 1.55
N VAL A 163 -15.93 -9.01 2.10
CA VAL A 163 -16.97 -8.01 2.41
C VAL A 163 -16.48 -7.07 3.52
N VAL A 164 -15.88 -7.63 4.58
CA VAL A 164 -15.30 -6.81 5.65
C VAL A 164 -14.17 -5.95 5.12
N LEU A 165 -13.23 -6.54 4.36
CA LEU A 165 -12.03 -5.86 3.90
C LEU A 165 -12.30 -4.77 2.85
N PHE A 166 -13.27 -4.97 1.94
CA PHE A 166 -13.49 -4.08 0.80
C PHE A 166 -14.79 -3.25 0.87
N VAL A 167 -15.65 -3.49 1.86
CA VAL A 167 -16.88 -2.71 2.03
C VAL A 167 -16.93 -2.05 3.40
N ILE A 168 -16.80 -2.84 4.48
CA ILE A 168 -16.95 -2.33 5.85
C ILE A 168 -15.70 -1.58 6.30
N ALA A 169 -14.52 -2.18 6.12
CA ALA A 169 -13.26 -1.60 6.58
C ALA A 169 -12.91 -0.26 5.92
N PRO A 170 -13.18 0.00 4.62
CA PRO A 170 -12.95 1.32 4.03
C PRO A 170 -13.79 2.41 4.70
N LEU A 171 -15.09 2.19 4.94
CA LEU A 171 -15.93 3.16 5.65
C LEU A 171 -15.42 3.37 7.08
N ALA A 172 -15.15 2.27 7.82
CA ALA A 172 -14.62 2.36 9.17
C ALA A 172 -13.25 3.09 9.19
N LEU A 173 -12.40 2.87 8.19
CA LEU A 173 -11.10 3.53 8.07
C LEU A 173 -11.25 5.04 7.85
N PHE A 174 -11.93 5.44 6.77
CA PHE A 174 -11.98 6.85 6.35
C PHE A 174 -12.95 7.69 7.19
N VAL A 175 -14.07 7.12 7.65
CA VAL A 175 -15.07 7.87 8.43
C VAL A 175 -14.75 7.86 9.93
N VAL A 176 -14.17 6.77 10.45
CA VAL A 176 -13.97 6.60 11.90
C VAL A 176 -12.48 6.60 12.27
N ARG A 177 -11.68 5.61 11.80
CA ARG A 177 -10.30 5.40 12.26
C ARG A 177 -9.40 6.62 11.99
N GLN A 178 -9.53 7.26 10.85
CA GLN A 178 -8.78 8.46 10.48
C GLN A 178 -9.15 9.71 11.31
N ARG A 179 -10.17 9.64 12.17
CA ARG A 179 -10.54 10.73 13.11
C ARG A 179 -9.70 10.71 14.39
N PHE A 180 -8.91 9.66 14.61
CA PHE A 180 -8.13 9.49 15.83
C PHE A 180 -6.64 9.34 15.49
N PRO A 181 -5.75 10.14 16.14
CA PRO A 181 -4.32 10.02 15.91
C PRO A 181 -3.75 8.73 16.51
N SER A 182 -2.70 8.20 15.87
CA SER A 182 -1.90 7.13 16.48
C SER A 182 -1.16 7.65 17.71
N LEU A 183 -1.08 6.82 18.77
CA LEU A 183 -0.30 7.13 19.97
C LEU A 183 1.21 7.20 19.68
N ARG A 184 1.67 6.54 18.60
CA ARG A 184 3.07 6.54 18.16
C ARG A 184 3.43 7.77 17.33
N ALA A 185 2.43 8.54 16.88
CA ALA A 185 2.65 9.74 16.05
C ALA A 185 3.19 10.91 16.89
N ASN A 186 4.02 11.75 16.27
CA ASN A 186 4.55 12.96 16.89
C ASN A 186 3.47 14.04 17.03
N ARG A 187 3.79 15.14 17.71
CA ARG A 187 2.84 16.22 17.96
C ARG A 187 2.25 16.83 16.67
N ARG A 188 3.06 17.00 15.64
CA ARG A 188 2.65 17.57 14.34
C ARG A 188 1.61 16.68 13.66
N GLU A 189 1.88 15.38 13.59
CA GLU A 189 1.00 14.39 12.96
C GLU A 189 -0.33 14.27 13.73
N ARG A 190 -0.27 14.29 15.08
CA ARG A 190 -1.46 14.27 15.93
C ARG A 190 -2.32 15.51 15.76
N HIS A 191 -1.71 16.73 15.70
CA HIS A 191 -2.44 17.97 15.43
C HIS A 191 -3.07 17.97 14.03
N SER A 192 -2.42 17.37 13.05
CA SER A 192 -2.97 17.22 11.68
C SER A 192 -4.33 16.53 11.67
N VAL A 193 -4.55 15.55 12.57
CA VAL A 193 -5.84 14.86 12.69
C VAL A 193 -6.92 15.82 13.18
N TRP A 194 -6.64 16.62 14.20
CA TRP A 194 -7.61 17.55 14.78
C TRP A 194 -7.98 18.67 13.81
N TRP A 195 -6.99 19.26 13.13
CA TRP A 195 -7.23 20.26 12.10
C TRP A 195 -8.04 19.70 10.93
N MET A 196 -7.75 18.48 10.53
CA MET A 196 -8.53 17.80 9.47
C MET A 196 -9.96 17.51 9.91
N ASN A 197 -10.17 17.08 11.15
CA ASN A 197 -11.52 16.87 11.69
C ASN A 197 -12.33 18.17 11.69
N LEU A 198 -11.71 19.28 12.09
CA LEU A 198 -12.37 20.59 12.06
C LEU A 198 -12.71 21.02 10.62
N ALA A 199 -11.79 20.83 9.67
CA ALA A 199 -12.01 21.15 8.26
C ALA A 199 -13.13 20.30 7.65
N ILE A 200 -13.15 18.98 7.95
CA ILE A 200 -14.24 18.08 7.47
C ILE A 200 -15.59 18.47 8.10
N LEU A 201 -15.60 18.81 9.39
CA LEU A 201 -16.84 19.28 10.04
C LEU A 201 -17.35 20.56 9.40
N GLY A 202 -16.47 21.54 9.16
CA GLY A 202 -16.82 22.79 8.46
C GLY A 202 -17.34 22.54 7.03
N MET A 203 -16.67 21.67 6.27
CA MET A 203 -17.13 21.25 4.94
C MET A 203 -18.51 20.57 5.02
N ALA A 204 -18.70 19.63 5.96
CA ALA A 204 -19.97 18.93 6.12
C ALA A 204 -21.11 19.88 6.50
N ALA A 205 -20.85 20.85 7.38
CA ALA A 205 -21.83 21.87 7.74
C ALA A 205 -22.20 22.75 6.54
N ALA A 206 -21.21 23.24 5.78
CA ALA A 206 -21.46 24.07 4.60
C ALA A 206 -22.23 23.29 3.51
N MET A 207 -21.82 22.05 3.20
CA MET A 207 -22.49 21.21 2.22
C MET A 207 -23.92 20.83 2.66
N SER A 208 -24.13 20.58 3.96
CA SER A 208 -25.45 20.31 4.51
C SER A 208 -26.37 21.54 4.46
N ALA A 209 -25.83 22.74 4.64
CA ALA A 209 -26.59 23.99 4.53
C ALA A 209 -27.01 24.28 3.06
N ILE A 210 -26.15 23.91 2.08
CA ILE A 210 -26.43 24.15 0.65
C ILE A 210 -27.37 23.09 0.08
N PHE A 211 -27.13 21.81 0.36
CA PHE A 211 -27.77 20.67 -0.30
C PHE A 211 -28.82 19.94 0.58
N GLY A 212 -28.87 20.26 1.86
CA GLY A 212 -29.61 19.48 2.88
C GLY A 212 -28.76 18.35 3.45
N ILE A 213 -28.99 18.05 4.74
CA ILE A 213 -28.17 17.07 5.47
C ILE A 213 -28.32 15.64 4.90
N VAL A 214 -29.55 15.22 4.57
CA VAL A 214 -29.80 13.85 4.08
C VAL A 214 -29.21 13.64 2.69
N PRO A 215 -29.45 14.50 1.69
CA PRO A 215 -28.77 14.41 0.40
C PRO A 215 -27.25 14.41 0.52
N TYR A 216 -26.70 15.33 1.32
CA TYR A 216 -25.25 15.39 1.53
C TYR A 216 -24.70 14.06 2.07
N LEU A 217 -25.28 13.52 3.14
CA LEU A 217 -24.79 12.29 3.76
C LEU A 217 -24.89 11.10 2.79
N VAL A 218 -26.02 10.93 2.09
CA VAL A 218 -26.21 9.81 1.16
C VAL A 218 -25.21 9.88 0.01
N ILE A 219 -25.05 11.05 -0.61
CA ILE A 219 -24.11 11.25 -1.73
C ILE A 219 -22.66 11.06 -1.25
N GLN A 220 -22.29 11.73 -0.16
CA GLN A 220 -20.91 11.70 0.34
C GLN A 220 -20.50 10.31 0.82
N LEU A 221 -21.37 9.60 1.57
CA LEU A 221 -21.08 8.26 2.03
C LEU A 221 -21.00 7.26 0.88
N THR A 222 -21.85 7.40 -0.14
CA THR A 222 -21.77 6.60 -1.37
C THR A 222 -20.43 6.83 -2.08
N ALA A 223 -20.04 8.10 -2.28
CA ALA A 223 -18.78 8.43 -2.94
C ALA A 223 -17.57 7.96 -2.14
N VAL A 224 -17.57 8.12 -0.80
CA VAL A 224 -16.51 7.63 0.09
C VAL A 224 -16.45 6.11 0.13
N LEU A 225 -17.58 5.42 0.10
CA LEU A 225 -17.62 3.96 0.03
C LEU A 225 -16.96 3.47 -1.27
N VAL A 226 -17.36 3.99 -2.42
CA VAL A 226 -16.80 3.61 -3.71
C VAL A 226 -15.31 3.93 -3.78
N ALA A 227 -14.92 5.15 -3.36
CA ALA A 227 -13.51 5.56 -3.34
C ALA A 227 -12.67 4.70 -2.39
N GLY A 228 -13.15 4.50 -1.17
CA GLY A 228 -12.47 3.73 -0.14
C GLY A 228 -12.33 2.26 -0.53
N SER A 229 -13.41 1.63 -1.03
CA SER A 229 -13.39 0.25 -1.52
C SER A 229 -12.39 0.07 -2.67
N THR A 230 -12.44 0.97 -3.64
CA THR A 230 -11.52 0.96 -4.78
C THR A 230 -10.06 1.21 -4.33
N GLY A 231 -9.84 2.19 -3.44
CA GLY A 231 -8.51 2.50 -2.92
C GLY A 231 -7.90 1.34 -2.12
N VAL A 232 -8.70 0.71 -1.24
CA VAL A 232 -8.27 -0.48 -0.49
C VAL A 232 -8.01 -1.67 -1.41
N TRP A 233 -8.84 -1.86 -2.46
CA TRP A 233 -8.60 -2.89 -3.48
C TRP A 233 -7.30 -2.65 -4.24
N LEU A 234 -7.05 -1.42 -4.72
CA LEU A 234 -5.81 -1.05 -5.40
C LEU A 234 -4.61 -1.35 -4.51
N PHE A 235 -4.61 -0.86 -3.28
CA PHE A 235 -3.55 -1.08 -2.30
C PHE A 235 -3.33 -2.57 -2.00
N TYR A 236 -4.42 -3.33 -1.84
CA TYR A 236 -4.37 -4.76 -1.58
C TYR A 236 -3.69 -5.53 -2.71
N VAL A 237 -4.13 -5.33 -3.97
CA VAL A 237 -3.56 -6.00 -5.15
C VAL A 237 -2.11 -5.60 -5.38
N GLN A 238 -1.74 -4.38 -4.98
CA GLN A 238 -0.37 -3.89 -5.13
C GLN A 238 0.63 -4.59 -4.21
N HIS A 239 0.16 -5.21 -3.09
CA HIS A 239 1.02 -5.89 -2.10
C HIS A 239 0.60 -7.33 -1.79
N GLN A 240 -0.51 -7.82 -2.34
CA GLN A 240 -1.04 -9.16 -2.09
C GLN A 240 -1.31 -9.85 -3.43
N PHE A 241 -0.26 -10.20 -4.15
CA PHE A 241 -0.31 -10.85 -5.46
C PHE A 241 0.54 -12.11 -5.49
N GLU A 242 0.45 -12.88 -6.58
CA GLU A 242 1.23 -14.11 -6.76
C GLU A 242 2.73 -13.79 -6.93
N ASP A 243 3.58 -14.58 -6.26
CA ASP A 243 5.03 -14.44 -6.26
C ASP A 243 5.54 -13.11 -5.62
N VAL A 244 4.73 -12.48 -4.77
CA VAL A 244 5.14 -11.28 -4.02
C VAL A 244 6.33 -11.58 -3.12
N TYR A 245 7.23 -10.61 -3.01
CA TYR A 245 8.38 -10.68 -2.11
C TYR A 245 8.01 -10.32 -0.68
N TRP A 246 8.38 -11.20 0.26
CA TRP A 246 8.44 -10.96 1.69
C TRP A 246 9.70 -11.61 2.24
N GLU A 247 10.40 -10.93 3.14
CA GLU A 247 11.62 -11.45 3.77
C GLU A 247 11.73 -10.98 5.21
N ARG A 248 12.65 -11.55 6.00
CA ARG A 248 12.90 -11.16 7.39
C ARG A 248 14.23 -10.44 7.53
N GLY A 249 14.27 -9.48 8.47
CA GLY A 249 15.48 -8.91 9.06
C GLY A 249 16.54 -8.50 8.05
N GLU A 250 17.73 -9.10 8.19
CA GLU A 250 18.90 -8.73 7.40
C GLU A 250 18.84 -9.16 5.92
N ASP A 251 18.00 -10.12 5.59
CA ASP A 251 17.80 -10.60 4.22
C ASP A 251 16.83 -9.69 3.42
N TRP A 252 16.16 -8.74 4.08
CA TRP A 252 15.28 -7.79 3.42
C TRP A 252 16.06 -6.76 2.59
N ASP A 253 15.72 -6.64 1.33
CA ASP A 253 16.32 -5.67 0.40
C ASP A 253 15.27 -4.70 -0.13
N TYR A 254 15.53 -3.40 0.00
CA TYR A 254 14.64 -2.34 -0.46
C TYR A 254 14.29 -2.42 -1.94
N THR A 255 15.28 -2.70 -2.79
CA THR A 255 15.08 -2.78 -4.25
C THR A 255 14.25 -3.99 -4.63
N ALA A 256 14.51 -5.15 -3.99
CA ALA A 256 13.71 -6.36 -4.17
C ALA A 256 12.27 -6.14 -3.67
N ALA A 257 12.08 -5.50 -2.51
CA ALA A 257 10.77 -5.13 -1.98
C ALA A 257 10.01 -4.18 -2.91
N ALA A 258 10.68 -3.20 -3.51
CA ALA A 258 10.06 -2.30 -4.48
C ALA A 258 9.66 -3.01 -5.78
N LEU A 259 10.55 -3.81 -6.38
CA LEU A 259 10.31 -4.41 -7.69
C LEU A 259 9.54 -5.73 -7.66
N LYS A 260 9.68 -6.52 -6.58
CA LYS A 260 9.03 -7.83 -6.43
C LYS A 260 7.98 -7.87 -5.31
N GLY A 261 8.01 -6.93 -4.36
CA GLY A 261 7.03 -6.77 -3.29
C GLY A 261 5.90 -5.79 -3.64
N SER A 262 6.04 -5.07 -4.76
CA SER A 262 5.03 -4.16 -5.29
C SER A 262 4.69 -4.47 -6.73
N SER A 263 3.40 -4.54 -7.08
CA SER A 263 2.98 -5.02 -8.40
C SER A 263 3.01 -3.93 -9.48
N PHE A 264 3.09 -4.36 -10.74
CA PHE A 264 2.59 -3.60 -11.89
C PHE A 264 1.13 -4.01 -12.13
N TYR A 265 0.16 -3.23 -11.61
CA TYR A 265 -1.25 -3.47 -11.85
C TYR A 265 -1.65 -2.85 -13.18
N LYS A 266 -1.69 -3.70 -14.23
CA LYS A 266 -2.02 -3.29 -15.61
C LYS A 266 -3.52 -3.08 -15.75
N LEU A 267 -3.96 -1.83 -15.70
CA LEU A 267 -5.34 -1.41 -15.82
C LEU A 267 -5.69 -0.94 -17.24
N PRO A 268 -6.96 -1.09 -17.69
CA PRO A 268 -7.49 -0.39 -18.84
C PRO A 268 -7.31 1.13 -18.72
N ARG A 269 -7.14 1.86 -19.84
CA ARG A 269 -6.81 3.30 -19.87
C ARG A 269 -7.73 4.16 -18.99
N ILE A 270 -9.04 3.87 -18.98
CA ILE A 270 -10.01 4.60 -18.17
C ILE A 270 -9.73 4.40 -16.67
N LEU A 271 -9.57 3.17 -16.21
CA LEU A 271 -9.25 2.87 -14.82
C LEU A 271 -7.85 3.35 -14.42
N GLN A 272 -6.89 3.31 -15.35
CA GLN A 272 -5.57 3.89 -15.14
C GLN A 272 -5.66 5.41 -14.95
N TRP A 273 -6.55 6.10 -15.66
CA TRP A 273 -6.78 7.52 -15.48
C TRP A 273 -7.39 7.83 -14.10
N PHE A 274 -8.45 7.11 -13.69
CA PHE A 274 -9.05 7.28 -12.36
C PHE A 274 -8.08 6.96 -11.23
N SER A 275 -7.24 5.95 -11.38
CA SER A 275 -6.23 5.57 -10.39
C SER A 275 -4.94 6.42 -10.47
N GLY A 276 -4.89 7.49 -11.28
CA GLY A 276 -3.72 8.36 -11.40
C GLY A 276 -2.43 7.61 -11.69
N ASN A 277 -2.45 6.60 -12.53
CA ASN A 277 -1.29 5.75 -12.87
C ASN A 277 -0.67 4.96 -11.69
N ILE A 278 -1.28 4.93 -10.49
CA ILE A 278 -0.69 4.25 -9.33
C ILE A 278 -0.55 2.73 -9.54
N GLY A 279 -1.14 2.17 -10.59
CA GLY A 279 -0.90 0.79 -11.01
C GLY A 279 0.56 0.48 -11.34
N PHE A 280 1.39 1.46 -11.66
CA PHE A 280 2.86 1.34 -11.76
C PHE A 280 3.50 1.39 -10.37
N HIS A 281 3.01 0.58 -9.44
CA HIS A 281 3.33 0.67 -8.02
C HIS A 281 4.77 0.28 -7.70
N HIS A 282 5.34 -0.66 -8.45
CA HIS A 282 6.77 -1.03 -8.38
C HIS A 282 7.70 0.16 -8.66
N ILE A 283 7.37 1.03 -9.63
CA ILE A 283 8.12 2.28 -9.88
C ILE A 283 7.91 3.28 -8.74
N HIS A 284 6.69 3.38 -8.24
CA HIS A 284 6.36 4.26 -7.12
C HIS A 284 7.13 3.85 -5.85
N HIS A 285 7.17 2.57 -5.49
CA HIS A 285 7.96 2.08 -4.36
C HIS A 285 9.46 2.24 -4.55
N LEU A 286 9.95 2.06 -5.79
CA LEU A 286 11.36 2.26 -6.11
C LEU A 286 11.77 3.74 -5.97
N SER A 287 10.86 4.67 -6.31
CA SER A 287 11.11 6.11 -6.19
C SER A 287 9.81 6.91 -5.99
N PRO A 288 9.38 7.11 -4.73
CA PRO A 288 8.16 7.88 -4.41
C PRO A 288 8.24 9.36 -4.79
N ARG A 289 9.43 9.84 -5.19
CA ARG A 289 9.64 11.19 -5.72
C ARG A 289 9.17 11.39 -7.15
N ILE A 290 8.80 10.31 -7.86
CA ILE A 290 8.26 10.39 -9.22
C ILE A 290 6.77 10.69 -9.12
N PRO A 291 6.28 11.85 -9.62
CA PRO A 291 4.86 12.14 -9.59
C PRO A 291 4.08 11.16 -10.49
N ASN A 292 2.84 10.88 -10.10
CA ASN A 292 1.98 9.87 -10.75
C ASN A 292 1.89 10.04 -12.27
N TYR A 293 1.87 11.28 -12.74
CA TYR A 293 1.80 11.59 -14.16
C TYR A 293 3.10 11.30 -14.95
N ASN A 294 4.20 10.89 -14.28
CA ASN A 294 5.44 10.43 -14.89
C ASN A 294 5.67 8.92 -14.74
N LEU A 295 4.93 8.20 -13.88
CA LEU A 295 5.14 6.78 -13.58
C LEU A 295 5.14 5.91 -14.84
N GLN A 296 4.16 6.09 -15.72
CA GLN A 296 4.07 5.33 -16.97
C GLN A 296 5.27 5.57 -17.89
N LYS A 297 5.70 6.82 -18.04
CA LYS A 297 6.87 7.15 -18.86
C LYS A 297 8.15 6.56 -18.28
N CYS A 298 8.28 6.57 -16.95
CA CYS A 298 9.40 5.95 -16.27
C CYS A 298 9.43 4.44 -16.52
N HIS A 299 8.32 3.74 -16.33
CA HIS A 299 8.21 2.30 -16.61
C HIS A 299 8.61 1.94 -18.04
N GLN A 300 8.22 2.76 -19.01
CA GLN A 300 8.50 2.54 -20.44
C GLN A 300 9.93 2.91 -20.86
N SER A 301 10.70 3.60 -20.01
CA SER A 301 12.00 4.15 -20.37
C SER A 301 13.15 3.14 -20.32
N ASP A 302 12.98 2.02 -19.60
CA ASP A 302 14.05 1.06 -19.40
C ASP A 302 13.49 -0.38 -19.30
N PRO A 303 14.09 -1.35 -20.00
CA PRO A 303 13.70 -2.76 -19.96
C PRO A 303 13.68 -3.35 -18.55
N MET A 304 14.55 -2.90 -17.65
CA MET A 304 14.60 -3.36 -16.26
C MET A 304 13.27 -3.11 -15.53
N PHE A 305 12.64 -1.95 -15.76
CA PHE A 305 11.35 -1.63 -15.15
C PHE A 305 10.20 -2.41 -15.78
N GLN A 306 10.37 -2.87 -17.02
CA GLN A 306 9.37 -3.67 -17.74
C GLN A 306 9.45 -5.16 -17.42
N GLY A 307 10.52 -5.63 -16.78
CA GLY A 307 10.70 -7.02 -16.37
C GLY A 307 9.76 -7.48 -15.26
N VAL A 308 9.01 -6.56 -14.63
CA VAL A 308 8.02 -6.89 -13.60
C VAL A 308 6.76 -7.49 -14.24
N LYS A 309 6.40 -8.71 -13.84
CA LYS A 309 5.21 -9.42 -14.32
C LYS A 309 3.94 -8.60 -14.04
N PRO A 310 3.14 -8.26 -15.06
CA PRO A 310 1.93 -7.47 -14.85
C PRO A 310 0.83 -8.29 -14.20
N VAL A 311 0.18 -7.72 -13.19
CA VAL A 311 -1.09 -8.22 -12.67
C VAL A 311 -2.22 -7.56 -13.48
N THR A 312 -2.98 -8.35 -14.23
CA THR A 312 -4.14 -7.84 -14.98
C THR A 312 -5.38 -7.76 -14.08
N LEU A 313 -6.44 -7.07 -14.55
CA LEU A 313 -7.69 -6.94 -13.80
C LEU A 313 -8.30 -8.32 -13.43
N LEU A 314 -8.30 -9.26 -14.36
CA LEU A 314 -8.80 -10.63 -14.11
C LEU A 314 -7.86 -11.41 -13.20
N ALA A 315 -6.55 -11.33 -13.42
CA ALA A 315 -5.56 -12.00 -12.57
C ALA A 315 -5.60 -11.49 -11.12
N SER A 316 -5.95 -10.22 -10.92
CA SER A 316 -6.05 -9.63 -9.58
C SER A 316 -7.14 -10.28 -8.72
N LEU A 317 -8.16 -10.90 -9.32
CA LEU A 317 -9.19 -11.63 -8.57
C LEU A 317 -8.61 -12.81 -7.78
N LYS A 318 -7.47 -13.37 -8.21
CA LYS A 318 -6.75 -14.39 -7.45
C LYS A 318 -6.30 -13.88 -6.07
N SER A 319 -6.07 -12.58 -5.93
CA SER A 319 -5.70 -11.95 -4.65
C SER A 319 -6.77 -12.15 -3.56
N PHE A 320 -8.04 -12.39 -3.92
CA PHE A 320 -9.07 -12.79 -2.95
C PHE A 320 -8.77 -14.10 -2.23
N THR A 321 -7.90 -14.94 -2.77
CA THR A 321 -7.56 -16.25 -2.17
C THR A 321 -6.37 -16.14 -1.23
N PHE A 322 -5.54 -15.12 -1.34
CA PHE A 322 -4.34 -14.93 -0.53
C PHE A 322 -4.71 -14.44 0.88
N ARG A 323 -4.25 -15.17 1.90
CA ARG A 323 -4.61 -14.91 3.30
C ARG A 323 -3.44 -14.91 4.25
N LEU A 324 -2.47 -15.80 4.05
CA LEU A 324 -1.35 -16.06 4.93
C LEU A 324 -0.07 -16.09 4.12
N TRP A 325 1.04 -15.71 4.73
CA TRP A 325 2.36 -15.90 4.16
C TRP A 325 2.93 -17.25 4.64
N ASP A 326 3.30 -18.11 3.72
CA ASP A 326 4.00 -19.37 4.01
C ASP A 326 5.50 -19.18 3.78
N GLU A 327 6.27 -19.13 4.87
CA GLU A 327 7.72 -18.90 4.85
C GLU A 327 8.46 -20.08 4.21
N SER A 328 7.93 -21.31 4.32
CA SER A 328 8.58 -22.51 3.77
C SER A 328 8.54 -22.55 2.25
N SER A 329 7.43 -22.13 1.64
CA SER A 329 7.27 -22.06 0.18
C SER A 329 7.54 -20.66 -0.40
N ARG A 330 7.75 -19.65 0.46
CA ARG A 330 7.86 -18.22 0.09
C ARG A 330 6.70 -17.75 -0.79
N LYS A 331 5.45 -18.08 -0.37
CA LYS A 331 4.24 -17.75 -1.13
C LYS A 331 3.10 -17.31 -0.22
N LEU A 332 2.24 -16.45 -0.78
CA LEU A 332 0.94 -16.21 -0.19
C LEU A 332 0.01 -17.39 -0.46
N VAL A 333 -0.62 -17.90 0.60
CA VAL A 333 -1.50 -19.06 0.56
C VAL A 333 -2.88 -18.78 1.14
N GLY A 334 -3.87 -19.57 0.76
CA GLY A 334 -5.21 -19.51 1.32
C GLY A 334 -5.32 -20.33 2.62
N PHE A 335 -6.43 -20.16 3.36
CA PHE A 335 -6.70 -20.96 4.57
C PHE A 335 -6.83 -22.47 4.32
N SER A 336 -7.13 -22.89 3.08
CA SER A 336 -7.14 -24.30 2.69
C SER A 336 -5.76 -24.97 2.86
N HIS A 337 -4.68 -24.22 2.67
CA HIS A 337 -3.31 -24.69 2.85
C HIS A 337 -3.05 -25.24 4.27
N LEU A 338 -3.71 -24.68 5.28
CA LEU A 338 -3.59 -25.12 6.68
C LEU A 338 -3.94 -26.59 6.90
N LYS A 339 -4.82 -27.17 6.07
CA LYS A 339 -5.15 -28.61 6.14
C LYS A 339 -3.93 -29.48 5.79
N ASN A 340 -3.18 -29.07 4.77
CA ASN A 340 -1.97 -29.78 4.32
C ASN A 340 -0.86 -29.67 5.34
N VAL A 341 -0.68 -28.48 5.96
CA VAL A 341 0.34 -28.25 6.99
C VAL A 341 0.04 -29.12 8.22
N ARG A 342 -1.23 -29.18 8.68
CA ARG A 342 -1.62 -30.05 9.80
C ARG A 342 -1.38 -31.51 9.49
N LYS A 343 -1.81 -31.98 8.30
CA LYS A 343 -1.60 -33.37 7.89
C LYS A 343 -0.10 -33.74 7.88
N LYS A 344 0.77 -32.85 7.40
CA LYS A 344 2.23 -33.08 7.45
C LYS A 344 2.76 -33.16 8.88
N ARG A 345 2.25 -32.31 9.78
CA ARG A 345 2.64 -32.31 11.21
C ARG A 345 2.16 -33.57 11.94
N ASP A 346 0.96 -34.05 11.62
CA ASP A 346 0.37 -35.25 12.22
C ASP A 346 1.03 -36.55 11.71
N LEU A 347 1.66 -36.52 10.52
CA LEU A 347 2.39 -37.67 9.96
C LEU A 347 3.83 -37.82 10.51
N GLY A 348 4.32 -36.88 11.31
CA GLY A 348 5.68 -36.87 11.84
C GLY A 348 6.76 -36.76 10.76
N PRO A 349 8.05 -36.57 11.12
CA PRO A 349 9.14 -36.79 10.20
C PRO A 349 9.10 -38.27 9.80
N LYS A 350 8.93 -38.60 8.53
CA LYS A 350 9.24 -39.94 8.04
C LYS A 350 10.69 -40.17 8.35
N ASP A 351 10.97 -41.19 9.14
CA ASP A 351 12.31 -41.67 9.40
C ASP A 351 13.05 -41.94 8.07
N GLU A 352 13.83 -40.99 7.60
CA GLU A 352 14.87 -41.20 6.60
C GLU A 352 16.08 -41.80 7.32
N ALA A 353 15.88 -42.87 8.07
CA ALA A 353 16.92 -43.62 8.74
C ALA A 353 16.75 -45.12 8.46
N SER A 354 16.94 -45.49 7.18
CA SER A 354 17.38 -46.85 6.87
C SER A 354 17.94 -46.89 5.46
N ASP A 355 19.18 -46.40 5.30
CA ASP A 355 20.20 -47.04 4.48
C ASP A 355 21.51 -46.26 4.67
N GLY A 356 22.47 -46.88 5.31
CA GLY A 356 23.83 -46.32 5.39
C GLY A 356 24.52 -46.54 6.72
N ALA A 357 24.65 -47.79 7.14
CA ALA A 357 25.67 -48.14 8.15
C ALA A 357 27.05 -47.82 7.60
N GLY A 358 27.84 -47.01 8.34
CA GLY A 358 29.24 -46.89 8.03
C GLY A 358 30.01 -45.73 8.65
N ARG A 359 30.58 -46.01 9.81
CA ARG A 359 31.81 -45.44 10.44
C ARG A 359 31.73 -44.16 11.29
N PRO A 360 32.28 -44.23 12.50
CA PRO A 360 32.44 -43.10 13.40
C PRO A 360 33.76 -42.35 13.11
N ALA A 361 33.72 -41.04 13.14
CA ALA A 361 34.92 -40.21 13.21
C ALA A 361 34.82 -39.18 14.33
N GLN A 362 35.91 -39.09 15.02
CA GLN A 362 36.23 -38.51 16.29
C GLN A 362 35.96 -37.03 16.51
N ARG A 363 35.84 -36.74 17.78
CA ARG A 363 35.77 -35.47 18.53
C ARG A 363 36.80 -34.42 18.10
N GLY A 364 36.35 -33.19 18.14
CA GLY A 364 37.17 -32.00 18.34
C GLY A 364 36.28 -30.93 18.97
N ALA A 365 36.39 -30.75 20.26
CA ALA A 365 35.82 -29.67 21.03
C ALA A 365 36.71 -28.43 20.84
N GLU A 366 36.15 -27.33 20.45
CA GLU A 366 36.70 -26.02 20.73
C GLU A 366 35.58 -25.08 21.23
N GLU A 367 35.72 -24.82 22.49
CA GLU A 367 35.03 -23.83 23.30
C GLU A 367 35.59 -22.45 22.93
N VAL A 368 34.80 -21.50 22.46
CA VAL A 368 35.19 -20.09 22.35
C VAL A 368 34.16 -19.22 23.01
N ASP A 369 34.68 -18.61 24.01
CA ASP A 369 34.29 -17.60 24.97
C ASP A 369 33.27 -16.56 24.50
N LYS A 370 32.26 -16.38 25.35
CA LYS A 370 31.34 -15.23 25.34
C LYS A 370 31.85 -14.22 26.35
N GLU A 371 32.37 -13.10 25.89
CA GLU A 371 32.28 -11.83 26.65
C GLU A 371 32.75 -10.63 25.82
N ALA A 372 32.05 -9.52 26.05
CA ALA A 372 32.30 -8.12 25.64
C ALA A 372 31.75 -7.70 24.26
N CYS A 373 30.73 -6.86 24.17
CA CYS A 373 30.83 -5.45 24.52
C CYS A 373 29.48 -4.71 24.35
N CYS A 374 28.89 -4.32 25.44
CA CYS A 374 27.99 -3.18 25.48
C CYS A 374 28.83 -1.90 25.54
N ARG A 375 28.73 -1.01 24.57
CA ARG A 375 28.91 0.45 24.75
C ARG A 375 28.26 1.22 23.62
N ASN A 376 27.26 2.02 24.03
CA ASN A 376 26.63 3.10 23.28
C ASN A 376 27.59 4.31 23.27
N PRO A 377 27.60 5.17 22.25
CA PRO A 377 27.54 6.60 22.51
C PRO A 377 26.56 7.36 21.61
N ARG A 378 25.71 8.10 22.29
CA ARG A 378 25.13 9.45 22.01
C ARG A 378 24.56 9.76 20.62
#